data_c8a9e9862ae5fba2e402ddbd9ff0a501
#
_entry.id   c8a9e9862ae5fba2e402ddbd9ff0a501
#
_cell.length_a   1.000
_cell.length_b   1.000
_cell.length_c   1.000
_cell.angle_alpha   90.00
_cell.angle_beta   90.00
_cell.angle_gamma   90.00
#
_symmetry.space_group_name_H-M   'P 1'
#
loop_
_entity.id
_entity.type
_entity.pdbx_description
1 polymer ?
#
loop_
_entity_poly.entity_id
_entity_poly.type
_entity_poly.pdbx_seq_one_letter_code
_entity_poly.pdbx_strand_id
1 'polypeptide(L)'
;MPGNESGGVGNFWYSFDYGLAHFVSIDGETDFPNSPEYPFVADLSGNETHPTEDETYITDSGPFGTIDGSYKVNTAYEQYKWLSKDLASVDRTKTPWVIVMSHRPMYSSEVSSYQKYVRAAFQSLLLKNGVDAYLSG
;
A
#
# COMPACT_ATOMS: atom_id res chain seq x y z
N MET A 1 -12.82 10.39 3.91
CA MET A 1 -11.61 10.18 3.07
C MET A 1 -11.78 8.89 2.29
N PRO A 2 -11.25 8.77 1.07
CA PRO A 2 -11.48 7.59 0.22
C PRO A 2 -11.16 6.26 0.90
N GLY A 3 -10.10 6.20 1.69
CA GLY A 3 -9.74 5.00 2.44
C GLY A 3 -10.80 4.55 3.44
N ASN A 4 -11.53 5.47 4.05
CA ASN A 4 -12.58 5.11 5.01
C ASN A 4 -13.76 4.38 4.34
N GLU A 5 -14.01 4.65 3.07
CA GLU A 5 -15.10 4.05 2.32
C GLU A 5 -14.71 2.67 1.75
N SER A 6 -13.46 2.53 1.33
CA SER A 6 -12.92 1.30 0.74
C SER A 6 -12.29 0.34 1.76
N GLY A 7 -12.28 0.71 3.04
CA GLY A 7 -11.58 -0.05 4.09
C GLY A 7 -10.05 0.07 4.03
N GLY A 8 -9.54 1.01 3.25
CA GLY A 8 -8.15 1.44 3.26
C GLY A 8 -7.85 2.46 4.35
N VAL A 9 -6.83 3.27 4.19
CA VAL A 9 -6.43 4.26 5.20
C VAL A 9 -6.25 5.64 4.59
N GLY A 10 -7.12 6.55 4.94
CA GLY A 10 -7.03 7.96 4.57
C GLY A 10 -6.82 8.19 3.08
N ASN A 11 -5.71 8.82 2.73
CA ASN A 11 -5.22 9.02 1.35
C ASN A 11 -4.01 8.13 1.03
N PHE A 12 -3.58 7.28 1.97
CA PHE A 12 -2.39 6.45 1.77
C PHE A 12 -2.66 5.29 0.81
N TRP A 13 -3.73 4.53 1.08
CA TRP A 13 -4.22 3.52 0.16
C TRP A 13 -5.74 3.42 0.21
N TYR A 14 -6.33 3.32 -0.95
CA TYR A 14 -7.78 3.27 -1.13
C TYR A 14 -8.14 2.74 -2.51
N SER A 15 -9.41 2.38 -2.68
CA SER A 15 -9.97 2.02 -3.98
C SER A 15 -11.32 2.68 -4.19
N PHE A 16 -11.73 2.76 -5.45
CA PHE A 16 -13.04 3.25 -5.86
C PHE A 16 -13.39 2.77 -7.25
N ASP A 17 -14.68 2.64 -7.50
CA ASP A 17 -15.20 2.34 -8.83
C ASP A 17 -15.57 3.64 -9.56
N TYR A 18 -15.18 3.73 -10.83
CA TYR A 18 -15.61 4.80 -11.70
C TYR A 18 -15.89 4.26 -13.10
N GLY A 19 -17.15 4.36 -13.52
CA GLY A 19 -17.61 3.79 -14.79
C GLY A 19 -17.39 2.28 -14.84
N LEU A 20 -16.59 1.82 -15.78
CA LEU A 20 -16.27 0.40 -15.99
C LEU A 20 -14.93 -0.01 -15.34
N ALA A 21 -14.34 0.83 -14.52
CA ALA A 21 -13.04 0.57 -13.96
C ALA A 21 -13.04 0.62 -12.43
N HIS A 22 -12.32 -0.32 -11.83
CA HIS A 22 -11.93 -0.32 -10.44
C HIS A 22 -10.53 0.27 -10.33
N PHE A 23 -10.40 1.39 -9.63
CA PHE A 23 -9.14 2.09 -9.40
C PHE A 23 -8.64 1.82 -7.99
N VAL A 24 -7.36 1.54 -7.88
CA VAL A 24 -6.68 1.29 -6.60
C VAL A 24 -5.46 2.21 -6.50
N SER A 25 -5.38 2.99 -5.45
CA SER A 25 -4.18 3.75 -5.10
C SER A 25 -3.44 3.03 -3.99
N ILE A 26 -2.15 2.77 -4.18
CA ILE A 26 -1.29 2.15 -3.17
C ILE A 26 -0.13 3.06 -2.81
N ASP A 27 0.30 2.97 -1.55
CA ASP A 27 1.51 3.62 -1.06
C ASP A 27 2.72 2.71 -1.37
N GLY A 28 3.70 3.23 -2.08
CA GLY A 28 4.92 2.51 -2.45
C GLY A 28 6.01 2.51 -1.37
N GLU A 29 5.75 3.08 -0.18
CA GLU A 29 6.76 3.28 0.86
C GLU A 29 6.55 2.37 2.07
N THR A 30 5.31 2.06 2.45
CA THR A 30 5.00 1.43 3.73
C THR A 30 3.93 0.35 3.68
N ASP A 31 3.82 -0.44 4.75
CA ASP A 31 2.79 -1.44 5.00
C ASP A 31 2.71 -2.61 4.00
N PHE A 32 3.84 -3.00 3.47
CA PHE A 32 3.98 -4.20 2.64
C PHE A 32 5.30 -4.94 2.93
N PRO A 33 5.44 -6.21 2.51
CA PRO A 33 6.64 -7.00 2.78
C PRO A 33 7.93 -6.33 2.29
N ASN A 34 8.89 -6.12 3.19
CA ASN A 34 10.17 -5.45 2.95
C ASN A 34 10.04 -4.01 2.45
N SER A 35 8.99 -3.31 2.86
CA SER A 35 8.84 -1.89 2.58
C SER A 35 10.02 -1.08 3.10
N PRO A 36 10.40 0.04 2.42
CA PRO A 36 11.48 0.90 2.90
C PRO A 36 11.16 1.55 4.24
N GLU A 37 9.87 1.82 4.49
CA GLU A 37 9.39 2.41 5.73
C GLU A 37 8.57 1.39 6.52
N TYR A 38 8.63 1.48 7.85
CA TYR A 38 7.71 0.77 8.73
C TYR A 38 6.33 1.40 8.67
N PRO A 39 5.25 0.72 9.14
CA PRO A 39 3.90 1.22 9.02
C PRO A 39 3.79 2.65 9.55
N PHE A 40 3.52 3.59 8.65
CA PHE A 40 3.37 5.02 8.96
C PHE A 40 4.47 5.60 9.86
N VAL A 41 5.68 5.08 9.79
CA VAL A 41 6.81 5.71 10.45
C VAL A 41 7.16 7.00 9.72
N ALA A 42 6.30 7.98 9.85
CA ALA A 42 6.70 9.35 9.64
C ALA A 42 7.34 9.83 10.93
N ASP A 43 8.65 9.91 10.95
CA ASP A 43 9.32 10.64 12.02
C ASP A 43 9.03 12.13 11.86
N LEU A 44 8.01 12.59 12.55
CA LEU A 44 7.67 14.00 12.62
C LEU A 44 8.77 14.82 13.30
N SER A 45 9.75 14.20 13.96
CA SER A 45 10.89 14.84 14.60
C SER A 45 12.12 14.95 13.69
N GLY A 46 12.15 14.22 12.58
CA GLY A 46 13.29 14.14 11.67
C GLY A 46 14.46 13.29 12.16
N ASN A 47 14.27 12.50 13.20
CA ASN A 47 15.26 11.58 13.77
C ASN A 47 14.80 10.14 13.66
N GLU A 48 14.58 9.69 12.43
CA GLU A 48 14.04 8.35 12.17
C GLU A 48 14.96 7.26 12.70
N THR A 49 14.53 6.65 13.79
CA THR A 49 15.03 5.36 14.22
C THR A 49 13.95 4.33 13.97
N HIS A 50 14.16 3.48 12.99
CA HIS A 50 13.23 2.38 12.76
C HIS A 50 13.16 1.48 14.00
N PRO A 51 11.96 1.10 14.44
CA PRO A 51 11.84 0.17 15.56
C PRO A 51 12.46 -1.18 15.17
N THR A 52 13.04 -1.86 16.15
CA THR A 52 13.51 -3.23 15.98
C THR A 52 12.31 -4.18 15.86
N GLU A 53 12.53 -5.39 15.35
CA GLU A 53 11.47 -6.39 15.17
C GLU A 53 10.69 -6.70 16.46
N ASP A 54 11.30 -6.47 17.62
CA ASP A 54 10.73 -6.74 18.94
C ASP A 54 9.99 -5.55 19.56
N GLU A 55 10.17 -4.36 19.02
CA GLU A 55 9.58 -3.15 19.58
C GLU A 55 8.15 -2.92 19.09
N THR A 56 7.29 -2.55 20.01
CA THR A 56 6.02 -1.91 19.68
C THR A 56 6.28 -0.42 19.49
N TYR A 57 5.59 0.17 18.54
CA TYR A 57 5.68 1.59 18.25
C TYR A 57 4.29 2.21 18.16
N ILE A 58 4.24 3.48 18.49
CA ILE A 58 3.04 4.30 18.37
C ILE A 58 3.44 5.51 17.54
N THR A 59 2.73 5.73 16.45
CA THR A 59 2.95 6.89 15.58
C THR A 59 1.72 7.78 15.57
N ASP A 60 1.91 9.04 15.89
CA ASP A 60 0.89 10.06 15.66
C ASP A 60 0.92 10.49 14.19
N SER A 61 -0.06 10.05 13.44
CA SER A 61 -0.20 10.37 12.02
C SER A 61 -1.06 11.63 11.78
N GLY A 62 -1.17 12.51 12.78
CA GLY A 62 -1.93 13.74 12.67
C GLY A 62 -3.41 13.49 12.40
N PRO A 63 -3.96 14.01 11.28
CA PRO A 63 -5.39 13.85 10.98
C PRO A 63 -5.83 12.40 10.74
N PHE A 64 -4.89 11.48 10.58
CA PHE A 64 -5.16 10.05 10.37
C PHE A 64 -5.21 9.26 11.67
N GLY A 65 -4.94 9.90 12.80
CA GLY A 65 -5.00 9.29 14.13
C GLY A 65 -3.68 8.67 14.58
N THR A 66 -3.76 7.89 15.65
CA THR A 66 -2.63 7.17 16.21
C THR A 66 -2.56 5.77 15.61
N ILE A 67 -1.37 5.37 15.17
CA ILE A 67 -1.11 4.05 14.61
C ILE A 67 -0.23 3.28 15.58
N ASP A 68 -0.75 2.17 16.06
CA ASP A 68 -0.06 1.23 16.93
C ASP A 68 0.47 0.06 16.12
N GLY A 69 1.69 -0.35 16.36
CA GLY A 69 2.23 -1.47 15.64
C GLY A 69 3.30 -2.25 16.37
N SER A 70 3.57 -3.41 15.82
CA SER A 70 4.75 -4.21 16.12
C SER A 70 5.16 -4.94 14.84
N TYR A 71 6.41 -4.89 14.53
CA TYR A 71 6.94 -5.60 13.36
C TYR A 71 6.64 -7.10 13.40
N LYS A 72 6.74 -7.71 14.59
CA LYS A 72 6.46 -9.14 14.79
C LYS A 72 5.01 -9.54 14.64
N VAL A 73 4.06 -8.67 14.93
CA VAL A 73 2.64 -8.98 14.81
C VAL A 73 2.03 -8.61 13.46
N ASN A 74 2.86 -8.35 12.45
CA ASN A 74 2.45 -8.09 11.07
C ASN A 74 1.57 -6.87 10.86
N THR A 75 1.62 -5.87 11.70
CA THR A 75 0.94 -4.60 11.41
C THR A 75 1.58 -3.89 10.23
N ALA A 76 2.85 -4.17 9.95
CA ALA A 76 3.58 -3.70 8.77
C ALA A 76 2.99 -4.15 7.41
N TYR A 77 1.94 -4.96 7.40
CA TYR A 77 1.35 -5.49 6.17
C TYR A 77 -0.12 -5.14 6.00
N GLU A 78 -0.58 -4.12 6.67
CA GLU A 78 -2.00 -3.74 6.61
C GLU A 78 -2.43 -3.35 5.20
N GLN A 79 -1.61 -2.57 4.50
CA GLN A 79 -1.87 -2.25 3.10
C GLN A 79 -1.91 -3.50 2.21
N TYR A 80 -0.95 -4.39 2.38
CA TYR A 80 -0.90 -5.63 1.60
C TYR A 80 -2.11 -6.53 1.85
N LYS A 81 -2.52 -6.69 3.10
CA LYS A 81 -3.72 -7.45 3.47
C LYS A 81 -4.98 -6.83 2.89
N TRP A 82 -5.10 -5.51 3.03
CA TRP A 82 -6.21 -4.76 2.46
C TRP A 82 -6.27 -4.94 0.94
N LEU A 83 -5.16 -4.70 0.23
CA LEU A 83 -5.09 -4.82 -1.23
C LEU A 83 -5.44 -6.23 -1.70
N SER A 84 -4.96 -7.25 -1.00
CA SER A 84 -5.29 -8.65 -1.31
C SER A 84 -6.78 -8.93 -1.22
N LYS A 85 -7.45 -8.38 -0.22
CA LYS A 85 -8.90 -8.49 -0.01
C LYS A 85 -9.68 -7.66 -1.04
N ASP A 86 -9.25 -6.45 -1.27
CA ASP A 86 -9.87 -5.51 -2.20
C ASP A 86 -9.89 -6.10 -3.62
N LEU A 87 -8.73 -6.46 -4.16
CA LEU A 87 -8.62 -7.06 -5.49
C LEU A 87 -9.41 -8.37 -5.64
N ALA A 88 -9.47 -9.19 -4.60
CA ALA A 88 -10.25 -10.43 -4.62
C ALA A 88 -11.76 -10.19 -4.59
N SER A 89 -12.20 -9.00 -4.17
CA SER A 89 -13.62 -8.65 -4.07
C SER A 89 -14.18 -7.99 -5.33
N VAL A 90 -13.33 -7.64 -6.31
CA VAL A 90 -13.76 -6.94 -7.52
C VAL A 90 -14.73 -7.78 -8.36
N ASP A 91 -15.90 -7.23 -8.60
CA ASP A 91 -16.88 -7.81 -9.52
C ASP A 91 -16.57 -7.41 -10.97
N ARG A 92 -15.83 -8.27 -11.66
CA ARG A 92 -15.41 -8.04 -13.06
C ARG A 92 -16.59 -7.96 -14.06
N THR A 93 -17.78 -8.30 -13.63
CA THR A 93 -18.98 -8.07 -14.49
C THR A 93 -19.45 -6.63 -14.45
N LYS A 94 -19.11 -5.89 -13.39
CA LYS A 94 -19.42 -4.47 -13.21
C LYS A 94 -18.25 -3.57 -13.60
N THR A 95 -17.07 -3.91 -13.08
CA THR A 95 -15.82 -3.19 -13.36
C THR A 95 -14.81 -4.14 -14.02
N PRO A 96 -14.95 -4.36 -15.36
CA PRO A 96 -14.08 -5.26 -16.10
C PRO A 96 -12.60 -4.82 -16.11
N TRP A 97 -12.33 -3.55 -15.87
CA TRP A 97 -10.96 -3.01 -15.82
C TRP A 97 -10.52 -2.78 -14.37
N VAL A 98 -9.33 -3.24 -14.02
CA VAL A 98 -8.69 -2.96 -12.73
C VAL A 98 -7.37 -2.27 -12.96
N ILE A 99 -7.25 -1.06 -12.41
CA ILE A 99 -6.09 -0.18 -12.60
C ILE A 99 -5.50 0.13 -11.24
N VAL A 100 -4.24 -0.21 -11.03
CA VAL A 100 -3.49 0.11 -9.80
C VAL A 100 -2.55 1.27 -10.06
N MET A 101 -2.50 2.20 -9.13
CA MET A 101 -1.68 3.41 -9.20
C MET A 101 -0.77 3.50 -7.99
N SER A 102 0.48 3.92 -8.20
CA SER A 102 1.45 4.20 -7.15
C SER A 102 2.46 5.25 -7.62
N HIS A 103 3.07 5.95 -6.67
CA HIS A 103 4.21 6.82 -7.01
C HIS A 103 5.41 6.00 -7.50
N ARG A 104 5.72 4.90 -6.85
CA ARG A 104 6.91 4.09 -7.17
C ARG A 104 6.65 3.14 -8.34
N PRO A 105 7.49 3.18 -9.39
CA PRO A 105 7.40 2.24 -10.50
C PRO A 105 7.88 0.84 -10.06
N MET A 106 7.31 -0.21 -10.66
CA MET A 106 7.82 -1.58 -10.51
C MET A 106 9.01 -1.87 -11.43
N TYR A 107 9.11 -1.14 -12.53
CA TYR A 107 10.17 -1.24 -13.53
C TYR A 107 10.60 0.15 -13.98
N SER A 108 11.90 0.39 -14.03
CA SER A 108 12.50 1.63 -14.54
C SER A 108 13.93 1.34 -14.98
N SER A 109 14.42 2.08 -15.94
CA SER A 109 15.82 2.05 -16.39
C SER A 109 16.74 2.93 -15.52
N GLU A 110 16.15 3.83 -14.72
CA GLU A 110 16.94 4.88 -14.03
C GLU A 110 17.14 4.61 -12.53
N VAL A 111 16.19 3.98 -11.86
CA VAL A 111 16.24 3.78 -10.40
C VAL A 111 16.04 2.31 -10.06
N SER A 112 17.05 1.69 -9.45
CA SER A 112 17.04 0.25 -9.20
C SER A 112 16.60 -0.17 -7.80
N SER A 113 16.75 0.68 -6.79
CA SER A 113 16.59 0.27 -5.38
C SER A 113 15.13 0.18 -4.91
N TYR A 114 14.31 1.17 -5.20
CA TYR A 114 12.92 1.21 -4.72
C TYR A 114 11.98 0.28 -5.48
N GLN A 115 12.22 0.09 -6.76
CA GLN A 115 11.42 -0.77 -7.62
C GLN A 115 11.38 -2.22 -7.15
N LYS A 116 12.49 -2.71 -6.62
CA LYS A 116 12.60 -4.11 -6.22
C LYS A 116 11.67 -4.44 -5.05
N TYR A 117 11.45 -3.51 -4.12
CA TYR A 117 10.58 -3.74 -2.96
C TYR A 117 9.11 -3.75 -3.37
N VAL A 118 8.65 -2.73 -4.08
CA VAL A 118 7.28 -2.65 -4.60
C VAL A 118 6.99 -3.82 -5.53
N ARG A 119 7.90 -4.12 -6.44
CA ARG A 119 7.77 -5.26 -7.35
C ARG A 119 7.72 -6.59 -6.62
N ALA A 120 8.64 -6.83 -5.68
CA ALA A 120 8.68 -8.07 -4.91
C ALA A 120 7.43 -8.28 -4.08
N ALA A 121 6.88 -7.21 -3.50
CA ALA A 121 5.68 -7.29 -2.68
C ALA A 121 4.41 -7.50 -3.52
N PHE A 122 4.22 -6.72 -4.57
CA PHE A 122 2.90 -6.59 -5.20
C PHE A 122 2.76 -7.32 -6.54
N GLN A 123 3.83 -7.51 -7.32
CA GLN A 123 3.71 -8.04 -8.68
C GLN A 123 2.91 -9.35 -8.74
N SER A 124 3.23 -10.32 -7.91
CA SER A 124 2.54 -11.61 -7.91
C SER A 124 1.06 -11.48 -7.52
N LEU A 125 0.75 -10.57 -6.59
CA LEU A 125 -0.61 -10.30 -6.15
C LEU A 125 -1.44 -9.67 -7.27
N LEU A 126 -0.87 -8.67 -7.96
CA LEU A 126 -1.54 -7.99 -9.07
C LEU A 126 -1.80 -8.95 -10.24
N LEU A 127 -0.80 -9.73 -10.63
CA LEU A 127 -0.94 -10.73 -11.70
C LEU A 127 -1.98 -11.79 -11.36
N LYS A 128 -1.96 -12.31 -10.12
CA LYS A 128 -2.94 -13.32 -9.66
C LYS A 128 -4.38 -12.82 -9.76
N ASN A 129 -4.61 -11.54 -9.51
CA ASN A 129 -5.94 -10.93 -9.56
C ASN A 129 -6.27 -10.30 -10.91
N GLY A 130 -5.43 -10.50 -11.92
CA GLY A 130 -5.68 -10.04 -13.29
C GLY A 130 -5.77 -8.52 -13.41
N VAL A 131 -4.91 -7.79 -12.68
CA VAL A 131 -4.83 -6.33 -12.82
C VAL A 131 -4.41 -5.98 -14.23
N ASP A 132 -5.17 -5.09 -14.88
CA ASP A 132 -5.00 -4.76 -16.31
C ASP A 132 -3.90 -3.73 -16.55
N ALA A 133 -3.71 -2.80 -15.60
CA ALA A 133 -2.67 -1.77 -15.70
C ALA A 133 -2.12 -1.38 -14.33
N TYR A 134 -0.82 -1.08 -14.31
CA TYR A 134 -0.15 -0.44 -13.19
C TYR A 134 0.44 0.88 -13.67
N LEU A 135 0.01 1.99 -13.06
CA LEU A 135 0.44 3.34 -13.40
C LEU A 135 1.37 3.87 -12.32
N SER A 136 2.46 4.50 -12.71
CA SER A 136 3.39 5.16 -11.80
C SER A 136 3.91 6.46 -12.40
N GLY A 137 4.28 7.40 -11.54
CA GLY A 137 4.79 8.70 -11.95
C GLY A 137 6.00 9.13 -11.13
#